data_3d1d77a6fdd66afe7fb1ee443683d4d0
#
_entry.id   3d1d77a6fdd66afe7fb1ee443683d4d0
#
_cell.length_a   1.000
_cell.length_b   1.000
_cell.length_c   1.000
_cell.angle_alpha   90.00
_cell.angle_beta   90.00
_cell.angle_gamma   90.00
#
_symmetry.space_group_name_H-M   'P 1'
#
loop_
_entity.id
_entity.type
_entity.pdbx_description
1 polymer ?
#
loop_
_entity_poly.entity_id
_entity_poly.type
_entity_poly.pdbx_seq_one_letter_code
_entity_poly.pdbx_strand_id
1 'polypeptide(L)'
;AAKREMDQLLAAGEQISISLLAMAIESLGFPVISLLGWQAGFNTNSVYGAARIKNIKTNRLQAEIAKHNIVVVAGFQGINRYDDLTTLGRGGSDTSAVAIAAAMHADKCQIFTDVEGVYTADPRKVEGARKLDEITYDEMLELATLGAQVLNNRSVEMAKKYSVELEVLSSLNPVPGTIVKEKVKMEKMLIRGVTKDTDVALISVVGLEDIPGVVFKVFSKLSQKXXXXXXXXXXXXXXXYLRCSQNFPRNILMWILFFSPSAGTARKILPLPFPRQTAPLP
;
A
#
# COMPACT_ATOMS: atom_id res chain seq x y z
N ALA A 1 19.13 16.15 0.34
CA ALA A 1 18.64 16.80 -0.88
C ALA A 1 17.27 17.45 -0.64
N ALA A 2 16.97 18.55 -1.35
CA ALA A 2 15.67 19.17 -1.29
C ALA A 2 14.59 18.23 -1.87
N LYS A 3 13.53 18.00 -1.13
CA LYS A 3 12.47 17.04 -1.53
C LYS A 3 11.84 17.40 -2.88
N ARG A 4 11.70 18.68 -3.18
CA ARG A 4 11.19 19.17 -4.47
C ARG A 4 12.07 18.69 -5.64
N GLU A 5 13.39 18.84 -5.51
CA GLU A 5 14.31 18.43 -6.56
C GLU A 5 14.38 16.90 -6.71
N MET A 6 14.19 16.19 -5.60
CA MET A 6 14.08 14.72 -5.62
C MET A 6 12.82 14.28 -6.39
N ASP A 7 11.69 14.95 -6.20
CA ASP A 7 10.45 14.65 -6.93
C ASP A 7 10.65 14.85 -8.45
N GLN A 8 11.35 15.93 -8.84
CA GLN A 8 11.70 16.20 -10.25
C GLN A 8 12.54 15.05 -10.83
N LEU A 9 13.57 14.65 -10.11
CA LEU A 9 14.49 13.58 -10.55
C LEU A 9 13.76 12.25 -10.70
N LEU A 10 12.96 11.89 -9.69
CA LEU A 10 12.22 10.62 -9.70
C LEU A 10 11.16 10.58 -10.81
N ALA A 11 10.47 11.70 -11.04
CA ALA A 11 9.47 11.82 -12.10
C ALA A 11 10.08 11.61 -13.51
N ALA A 12 11.33 12.00 -13.70
CA ALA A 12 12.03 11.84 -14.99
C ALA A 12 12.14 10.36 -15.41
N GLY A 13 12.32 9.45 -14.45
CA GLY A 13 12.35 8.01 -14.73
C GLY A 13 11.06 7.50 -15.36
N GLU A 14 9.91 7.92 -14.81
CA GLU A 14 8.60 7.56 -15.34
C GLU A 14 8.39 8.17 -16.74
N GLN A 15 8.90 9.37 -16.98
CA GLN A 15 8.80 10.05 -18.28
C GLN A 15 9.57 9.28 -19.36
N ILE A 16 10.76 8.80 -19.02
CA ILE A 16 11.57 7.97 -19.93
C ILE A 16 10.79 6.67 -20.24
N SER A 17 10.29 6.00 -19.21
CA SER A 17 9.58 4.71 -19.34
C SER A 17 8.36 4.82 -20.26
N ILE A 18 7.49 5.82 -20.06
CA ILE A 18 6.29 5.96 -20.89
C ILE A 18 6.61 6.30 -22.33
N SER A 19 7.69 7.06 -22.54
CA SER A 19 8.12 7.43 -23.89
C SER A 19 8.61 6.21 -24.67
N LEU A 20 9.45 5.39 -24.02
CA LEU A 20 9.94 4.13 -24.63
C LEU A 20 8.80 3.16 -24.89
N LEU A 21 7.84 3.03 -23.96
CA LEU A 21 6.69 2.17 -24.13
C LEU A 21 5.80 2.64 -25.27
N ALA A 22 5.56 3.96 -25.38
CA ALA A 22 4.75 4.52 -26.47
C ALA A 22 5.41 4.27 -27.82
N MET A 23 6.72 4.49 -27.95
CA MET A 23 7.46 4.18 -29.17
C MET A 23 7.36 2.69 -29.56
N ALA A 24 7.44 1.80 -28.55
CA ALA A 24 7.31 0.36 -28.78
C ALA A 24 5.90 0.00 -29.26
N ILE A 25 4.86 0.57 -28.65
CA ILE A 25 3.46 0.35 -29.07
C ILE A 25 3.23 0.86 -30.50
N GLU A 26 3.75 2.05 -30.80
CA GLU A 26 3.67 2.64 -32.14
C GLU A 26 4.35 1.75 -33.19
N SER A 27 5.51 1.16 -32.85
CA SER A 27 6.22 0.26 -33.77
C SER A 27 5.43 -1.03 -34.07
N LEU A 28 4.45 -1.38 -33.23
CA LEU A 28 3.54 -2.50 -33.45
C LEU A 28 2.31 -2.09 -34.28
N GLY A 29 2.23 -0.82 -34.71
CA GLY A 29 1.16 -0.32 -35.57
C GLY A 29 -0.07 0.19 -34.81
N PHE A 30 0.01 0.39 -33.50
CA PHE A 30 -1.12 0.88 -32.70
C PHE A 30 -1.01 2.39 -32.45
N PRO A 31 -2.11 3.14 -32.59
CA PRO A 31 -2.10 4.57 -32.25
C PRO A 31 -1.94 4.73 -30.75
N VAL A 32 -0.99 5.56 -30.34
CA VAL A 32 -0.62 5.70 -28.93
C VAL A 32 -0.20 7.14 -28.63
N ILE A 33 -0.44 7.56 -27.38
CA ILE A 33 0.08 8.81 -26.88
C ILE A 33 0.58 8.61 -25.44
N SER A 34 1.76 9.14 -25.14
CA SER A 34 2.27 9.19 -23.77
C SER A 34 1.91 10.53 -23.12
N LEU A 35 1.44 10.49 -21.89
CA LEU A 35 1.06 11.68 -21.13
C LEU A 35 1.78 11.67 -19.76
N LEU A 36 2.40 12.77 -19.42
CA LEU A 36 2.91 12.98 -18.07
C LEU A 36 1.74 13.07 -17.08
N GLY A 37 1.98 12.82 -15.80
CA GLY A 37 0.92 12.86 -14.79
C GLY A 37 0.10 14.15 -14.84
N TRP A 38 0.76 15.31 -14.96
CA TRP A 38 0.04 16.59 -15.03
C TRP A 38 -0.75 16.75 -16.35
N GLN A 39 -0.25 16.21 -17.47
CA GLN A 39 -0.99 16.21 -18.75
C GLN A 39 -2.22 15.29 -18.68
N ALA A 40 -2.12 14.21 -17.91
CA ALA A 40 -3.25 13.31 -17.62
C ALA A 40 -4.20 13.89 -16.56
N GLY A 41 -3.89 15.09 -16.04
CA GLY A 41 -4.76 15.86 -15.16
C GLY A 41 -4.58 15.63 -13.68
N PHE A 42 -3.49 14.99 -13.22
CA PHE A 42 -3.24 14.74 -11.80
C PHE A 42 -2.88 16.01 -11.07
N ASN A 43 -3.80 16.49 -10.22
CA ASN A 43 -3.56 17.63 -9.32
C ASN A 43 -3.36 17.09 -7.89
N THR A 44 -2.30 17.56 -7.24
CA THR A 44 -1.88 17.07 -5.92
C THR A 44 -1.83 18.20 -4.89
N ASN A 45 -1.60 17.83 -3.64
CA ASN A 45 -1.20 18.79 -2.61
C ASN A 45 0.31 19.07 -2.75
N SER A 46 0.83 20.00 -1.94
CA SER A 46 2.23 20.45 -2.02
C SER A 46 3.15 19.72 -1.03
N VAL A 47 2.89 18.43 -0.77
CA VAL A 47 3.74 17.59 0.09
C VAL A 47 4.67 16.78 -0.79
N TYR A 48 5.90 17.27 -0.95
CA TYR A 48 6.90 16.60 -1.79
C TYR A 48 7.30 15.24 -1.22
N GLY A 49 7.45 14.24 -2.10
CA GLY A 49 7.84 12.87 -1.77
C GLY A 49 6.70 11.98 -1.27
N ALA A 50 5.54 12.57 -0.93
CA ALA A 50 4.38 11.84 -0.41
C ALA A 50 3.08 12.58 -0.70
N ALA A 51 2.94 13.10 -1.90
CA ALA A 51 1.79 13.90 -2.30
C ALA A 51 0.50 13.08 -2.30
N ARG A 52 -0.61 13.78 -2.13
CA ARG A 52 -1.95 13.19 -2.24
C ARG A 52 -2.67 13.78 -3.44
N ILE A 53 -3.30 12.92 -4.21
CA ILE A 53 -4.15 13.33 -5.34
C ILE A 53 -5.36 14.07 -4.77
N LYS A 54 -5.59 15.28 -5.24
CA LYS A 54 -6.78 16.11 -4.91
C LYS A 54 -7.90 15.85 -5.89
N ASN A 55 -7.57 15.88 -7.17
CA ASN A 55 -8.50 15.57 -8.24
C ASN A 55 -7.74 15.15 -9.50
N ILE A 56 -8.46 14.58 -10.46
CA ILE A 56 -7.96 14.27 -11.79
C ILE A 56 -8.90 14.92 -12.80
N LYS A 57 -8.34 15.75 -13.67
CA LYS A 57 -9.10 16.36 -14.78
C LYS A 57 -9.02 15.44 -15.97
N THR A 58 -10.07 14.65 -16.20
CA THR A 58 -10.06 13.56 -17.20
C THR A 58 -10.23 14.01 -18.66
N ASN A 59 -10.47 15.28 -18.91
CA ASN A 59 -10.77 15.81 -20.25
C ASN A 59 -9.75 15.37 -21.31
N ARG A 60 -8.44 15.45 -21.00
CA ARG A 60 -7.40 15.04 -21.96
C ARG A 60 -7.43 13.54 -22.18
N LEU A 61 -7.58 12.73 -21.13
CA LEU A 61 -7.68 11.27 -21.23
C LEU A 61 -8.86 10.87 -22.13
N GLN A 62 -10.04 11.44 -21.86
CA GLN A 62 -11.26 11.19 -22.62
C GLN A 62 -11.08 11.57 -24.10
N ALA A 63 -10.47 12.72 -24.37
CA ALA A 63 -10.25 13.21 -25.73
C ALA A 63 -9.30 12.30 -26.51
N GLU A 64 -8.28 11.74 -25.89
CA GLU A 64 -7.34 10.85 -26.56
C GLU A 64 -7.93 9.45 -26.76
N ILE A 65 -8.68 8.95 -25.80
CA ILE A 65 -9.40 7.68 -25.93
C ILE A 65 -10.47 7.78 -27.05
N ALA A 66 -11.17 8.91 -27.15
CA ALA A 66 -12.15 9.13 -28.22
C ALA A 66 -11.53 9.11 -29.63
N LYS A 67 -10.22 9.37 -29.74
CA LYS A 67 -9.47 9.23 -31.00
C LYS A 67 -8.96 7.79 -31.20
N HIS A 68 -9.34 6.86 -30.33
CA HIS A 68 -8.88 5.47 -30.30
C HIS A 68 -7.38 5.32 -30.00
N ASN A 69 -6.77 6.31 -29.36
CA ASN A 69 -5.38 6.20 -28.92
C ASN A 69 -5.27 5.31 -27.68
N ILE A 70 -4.26 4.46 -27.64
CA ILE A 70 -3.77 3.87 -26.38
C ILE A 70 -3.11 5.02 -25.61
N VAL A 71 -3.54 5.25 -24.37
CA VAL A 71 -2.99 6.35 -23.57
C VAL A 71 -2.05 5.78 -22.51
N VAL A 72 -0.76 6.06 -22.64
CA VAL A 72 0.27 5.65 -21.68
C VAL A 72 0.51 6.82 -20.72
N VAL A 73 0.26 6.61 -19.44
CA VAL A 73 0.35 7.69 -18.44
C VAL A 73 1.51 7.45 -17.50
N ALA A 74 2.33 8.48 -17.28
CA ALA A 74 3.35 8.46 -16.24
C ALA A 74 2.67 8.46 -14.86
N GLY A 75 2.63 7.31 -14.22
CA GLY A 75 2.11 7.17 -12.86
C GLY A 75 3.03 7.83 -11.82
N PHE A 76 2.67 7.67 -10.53
CA PHE A 76 3.51 8.11 -9.42
C PHE A 76 3.62 9.64 -9.27
N GLN A 77 3.24 10.45 -10.24
CA GLN A 77 3.50 11.88 -10.29
C GLN A 77 2.23 12.72 -10.56
N GLY A 78 2.29 13.98 -10.17
CA GLY A 78 1.26 14.97 -10.50
C GLY A 78 1.83 16.38 -10.33
N ILE A 79 0.97 17.38 -10.35
CA ILE A 79 1.36 18.78 -10.24
C ILE A 79 0.62 19.43 -9.07
N ASN A 80 1.32 20.28 -8.34
CA ASN A 80 0.70 21.02 -7.23
C ASN A 80 0.23 22.42 -7.67
N ARG A 81 -0.25 23.23 -6.73
CA ARG A 81 -0.78 24.58 -7.01
C ARG A 81 0.28 25.60 -7.46
N TYR A 82 1.55 25.26 -7.38
CA TYR A 82 2.67 26.10 -7.82
C TYR A 82 3.25 25.63 -9.14
N ASP A 83 2.58 24.68 -9.79
CA ASP A 83 3.04 24.02 -11.01
C ASP A 83 4.33 23.20 -10.81
N ASP A 84 4.66 22.86 -9.58
CA ASP A 84 5.77 21.95 -9.27
C ASP A 84 5.34 20.50 -9.42
N LEU A 85 6.25 19.67 -9.96
CA LEU A 85 6.07 18.22 -9.94
C LEU A 85 6.13 17.69 -8.50
N THR A 86 5.25 16.76 -8.20
CA THR A 86 5.20 16.08 -6.90
C THR A 86 5.09 14.59 -7.12
N THR A 87 5.69 13.79 -6.24
CA THR A 87 5.56 12.33 -6.31
C THR A 87 4.66 11.82 -5.17
N LEU A 88 3.94 10.73 -5.46
CA LEU A 88 2.96 10.15 -4.55
C LEU A 88 3.61 9.24 -3.48
N GLY A 89 4.92 9.01 -3.61
CA GLY A 89 5.65 8.12 -2.72
C GLY A 89 5.51 6.65 -3.12
N ARG A 90 5.98 5.76 -2.27
CA ARG A 90 6.02 4.31 -2.54
C ARG A 90 4.63 3.77 -2.88
N GLY A 91 4.52 2.94 -3.93
CA GLY A 91 3.24 2.44 -4.44
C GLY A 91 2.41 3.50 -5.16
N GLY A 92 3.05 4.59 -5.57
CA GLY A 92 2.36 5.70 -6.23
C GLY A 92 1.83 5.36 -7.61
N SER A 93 2.46 4.44 -8.34
CA SER A 93 1.98 4.01 -9.67
C SER A 93 0.68 3.22 -9.56
N ASP A 94 0.58 2.28 -8.60
CA ASP A 94 -0.67 1.57 -8.31
C ASP A 94 -1.78 2.58 -7.93
N THR A 95 -1.43 3.54 -7.07
CA THR A 95 -2.37 4.60 -6.64
C THR A 95 -2.83 5.43 -7.85
N SER A 96 -1.93 5.74 -8.79
CA SER A 96 -2.27 6.47 -10.01
C SER A 96 -3.22 5.67 -10.91
N ALA A 97 -2.93 4.37 -11.08
CA ALA A 97 -3.75 3.48 -11.91
C ALA A 97 -5.19 3.40 -11.37
N VAL A 98 -5.32 3.15 -10.06
CA VAL A 98 -6.65 3.06 -9.42
C VAL A 98 -7.37 4.41 -9.47
N ALA A 99 -6.64 5.52 -9.30
CA ALA A 99 -7.24 6.86 -9.36
C ALA A 99 -7.78 7.19 -10.76
N ILE A 100 -7.05 6.80 -11.82
CA ILE A 100 -7.53 6.94 -13.21
C ILE A 100 -8.75 6.04 -13.42
N ALA A 101 -8.68 4.77 -13.00
CA ALA A 101 -9.79 3.83 -13.15
C ALA A 101 -11.06 4.38 -12.49
N ALA A 102 -10.94 4.92 -11.28
CA ALA A 102 -12.06 5.55 -10.57
C ALA A 102 -12.60 6.78 -11.31
N ALA A 103 -11.70 7.68 -11.75
CA ALA A 103 -12.09 8.94 -12.40
C ALA A 103 -12.70 8.73 -13.80
N MET A 104 -12.30 7.65 -14.47
CA MET A 104 -12.79 7.29 -15.82
C MET A 104 -13.95 6.30 -15.78
N HIS A 105 -14.33 5.82 -14.59
CA HIS A 105 -15.33 4.75 -14.41
C HIS A 105 -14.99 3.52 -15.24
N ALA A 106 -13.72 3.09 -15.15
CA ALA A 106 -13.24 1.92 -15.88
C ALA A 106 -13.88 0.63 -15.36
N ASP A 107 -14.12 -0.32 -16.23
CA ASP A 107 -14.70 -1.62 -15.86
C ASP A 107 -13.79 -2.41 -14.93
N LYS A 108 -12.47 -2.22 -15.05
CA LYS A 108 -11.46 -2.98 -14.29
C LYS A 108 -10.15 -2.22 -14.26
N CYS A 109 -9.40 -2.42 -13.19
CA CYS A 109 -8.03 -1.92 -13.07
C CYS A 109 -7.08 -3.12 -12.88
N GLN A 110 -6.22 -3.38 -13.84
CA GLN A 110 -5.26 -4.47 -13.82
C GLN A 110 -3.91 -3.97 -13.33
N ILE A 111 -3.34 -4.66 -12.33
CA ILE A 111 -2.01 -4.37 -11.78
C ILE A 111 -1.09 -5.53 -12.14
N PHE A 112 -0.19 -5.28 -13.06
CA PHE A 112 0.84 -6.26 -13.47
C PHE A 112 2.06 -6.13 -12.57
N THR A 113 2.49 -7.25 -12.01
CA THR A 113 3.57 -7.31 -11.03
C THR A 113 4.45 -8.56 -11.28
N ASP A 114 5.44 -8.79 -10.43
CA ASP A 114 6.35 -9.93 -10.53
C ASP A 114 5.79 -11.22 -9.91
N VAL A 115 4.57 -11.17 -9.33
CA VAL A 115 3.89 -12.35 -8.75
C VAL A 115 2.59 -12.62 -9.52
N GLU A 116 2.10 -13.86 -9.47
CA GLU A 116 0.93 -14.31 -10.23
C GLU A 116 -0.41 -13.90 -9.60
N GLY A 117 -0.37 -13.23 -8.44
CA GLY A 117 -1.56 -12.83 -7.71
C GLY A 117 -1.32 -12.84 -6.21
N VAL A 118 -2.39 -12.86 -5.44
CA VAL A 118 -2.36 -12.89 -3.98
C VAL A 118 -2.44 -14.35 -3.53
N TYR A 119 -1.55 -14.74 -2.61
CA TYR A 119 -1.45 -16.10 -2.10
C TYR A 119 -1.90 -16.19 -0.64
N THR A 120 -2.31 -17.37 -0.22
CA THR A 120 -2.70 -17.64 1.18
C THR A 120 -1.53 -17.43 2.16
N ALA A 121 -0.29 -17.52 1.68
CA ALA A 121 0.94 -17.22 2.41
C ALA A 121 2.04 -16.95 1.39
N ASP A 122 3.20 -16.45 1.84
CA ASP A 122 4.36 -16.26 0.94
C ASP A 122 4.82 -17.61 0.38
N PRO A 123 4.65 -17.88 -0.93
CA PRO A 123 5.00 -19.19 -1.50
C PRO A 123 6.49 -19.51 -1.43
N ARG A 124 7.34 -18.49 -1.23
CA ARG A 124 8.79 -18.68 -1.03
C ARG A 124 9.12 -19.23 0.35
N LYS A 125 8.16 -19.18 1.29
CA LYS A 125 8.36 -19.56 2.71
C LYS A 125 7.47 -20.69 3.16
N VAL A 126 6.30 -20.85 2.53
CA VAL A 126 5.30 -21.84 2.95
C VAL A 126 5.00 -22.75 1.77
N GLU A 127 5.50 -23.99 1.88
CA GLU A 127 5.21 -25.02 0.91
C GLU A 127 3.70 -25.32 0.94
N GLY A 128 3.06 -25.31 -0.22
CA GLY A 128 1.62 -25.50 -0.32
C GLY A 128 0.79 -24.22 -0.23
N ALA A 129 1.42 -23.04 -0.19
CA ALA A 129 0.69 -21.77 -0.33
C ALA A 129 -0.07 -21.77 -1.66
N ARG A 130 -1.35 -21.44 -1.61
CA ARG A 130 -2.23 -21.45 -2.79
C ARG A 130 -2.59 -20.03 -3.20
N LYS A 131 -2.63 -19.80 -4.52
CA LYS A 131 -3.10 -18.54 -5.07
C LYS A 131 -4.62 -18.41 -4.84
N LEU A 132 -5.06 -17.23 -4.50
CA LEU A 132 -6.48 -16.91 -4.32
C LEU A 132 -7.06 -16.42 -5.65
N ASP A 133 -8.20 -16.97 -6.07
CA ASP A 133 -8.89 -16.48 -7.27
C ASP A 133 -9.55 -15.12 -7.00
N GLU A 134 -10.12 -14.95 -5.80
CA GLU A 134 -10.81 -13.74 -5.38
C GLU A 134 -10.50 -13.42 -3.91
N ILE A 135 -10.45 -12.13 -3.58
CA ILE A 135 -10.26 -11.64 -2.21
C ILE A 135 -11.05 -10.34 -2.05
N THR A 136 -11.55 -10.06 -0.85
CA THR A 136 -12.24 -8.79 -0.57
C THR A 136 -11.21 -7.67 -0.34
N TYR A 137 -11.65 -6.41 -0.52
CA TYR A 137 -10.79 -5.25 -0.21
C TYR A 137 -10.31 -5.28 1.23
N ASP A 138 -11.16 -5.68 2.18
CA ASP A 138 -10.80 -5.68 3.62
C ASP A 138 -9.72 -6.72 3.92
N GLU A 139 -9.88 -7.92 3.39
CA GLU A 139 -8.87 -8.98 3.51
C GLU A 139 -7.55 -8.56 2.86
N MET A 140 -7.61 -7.96 1.67
CA MET A 140 -6.42 -7.47 0.97
C MET A 140 -5.72 -6.37 1.78
N LEU A 141 -6.49 -5.44 2.37
CA LEU A 141 -5.93 -4.38 3.24
C LEU A 141 -5.24 -4.96 4.46
N GLU A 142 -5.82 -5.98 5.08
CA GLU A 142 -5.19 -6.67 6.22
C GLU A 142 -3.87 -7.33 5.81
N LEU A 143 -3.89 -8.09 4.72
CA LEU A 143 -2.68 -8.75 4.20
C LEU A 143 -1.59 -7.72 3.86
N ALA A 144 -1.95 -6.65 3.15
CA ALA A 144 -1.01 -5.60 2.74
C ALA A 144 -0.44 -4.85 3.95
N THR A 145 -1.27 -4.58 4.96
CA THR A 145 -0.85 -3.90 6.20
C THR A 145 0.12 -4.76 7.00
N LEU A 146 -0.08 -6.07 7.00
CA LEU A 146 0.68 -7.01 7.82
C LEU A 146 1.89 -7.62 7.08
N GLY A 147 2.23 -7.12 5.90
CA GLY A 147 3.50 -7.45 5.23
C GLY A 147 3.42 -8.11 3.87
N ALA A 148 2.23 -8.37 3.34
CA ALA A 148 2.10 -8.86 1.97
C ALA A 148 2.35 -7.69 1.00
N GLN A 149 3.47 -7.72 0.29
CA GLN A 149 3.94 -6.60 -0.55
C GLN A 149 3.42 -6.71 -2.00
N VAL A 150 2.20 -7.22 -2.19
CA VAL A 150 1.62 -7.41 -3.53
C VAL A 150 0.94 -6.13 -4.03
N LEU A 151 0.19 -5.46 -3.17
CA LEU A 151 -0.48 -4.20 -3.47
C LEU A 151 -0.19 -3.18 -2.37
N ASN A 152 -0.16 -1.92 -2.75
CA ASN A 152 -0.02 -0.83 -1.79
C ASN A 152 -1.36 -0.57 -1.08
N ASN A 153 -1.35 -0.41 0.25
CA ASN A 153 -2.56 -0.14 1.05
C ASN A 153 -3.39 1.01 0.50
N ARG A 154 -2.73 2.11 0.13
CA ARG A 154 -3.38 3.31 -0.36
C ARG A 154 -4.14 3.06 -1.68
N SER A 155 -3.62 2.20 -2.56
CA SER A 155 -4.32 1.85 -3.80
C SER A 155 -5.55 0.99 -3.50
N VAL A 156 -5.46 0.04 -2.56
CA VAL A 156 -6.58 -0.82 -2.16
C VAL A 156 -7.67 0.01 -1.43
N GLU A 157 -7.28 0.92 -0.53
CA GLU A 157 -8.22 1.85 0.12
C GLU A 157 -8.99 2.68 -0.91
N MET A 158 -8.28 3.18 -1.91
CA MET A 158 -8.90 3.97 -2.98
C MET A 158 -9.83 3.11 -3.83
N ALA A 159 -9.41 1.89 -4.19
CA ALA A 159 -10.24 0.95 -4.94
C ALA A 159 -11.53 0.64 -4.19
N LYS A 160 -11.42 0.36 -2.89
CA LYS A 160 -12.59 0.15 -2.02
C LYS A 160 -13.52 1.37 -2.00
N LYS A 161 -12.95 2.56 -1.80
CA LYS A 161 -13.73 3.82 -1.70
C LYS A 161 -14.53 4.11 -2.97
N TYR A 162 -13.98 3.79 -4.13
CA TYR A 162 -14.60 4.11 -5.43
C TYR A 162 -15.15 2.86 -6.15
N SER A 163 -15.16 1.70 -5.46
CA SER A 163 -15.67 0.43 -5.97
C SER A 163 -15.01 0.01 -7.29
N VAL A 164 -13.71 0.22 -7.40
CA VAL A 164 -12.92 -0.17 -8.58
C VAL A 164 -12.46 -1.61 -8.43
N GLU A 165 -12.94 -2.52 -9.29
CA GLU A 165 -12.45 -3.90 -9.28
C GLU A 165 -10.98 -3.94 -9.70
N LEU A 166 -10.13 -4.56 -8.86
CA LEU A 166 -8.72 -4.75 -9.19
C LEU A 166 -8.47 -6.19 -9.61
N GLU A 167 -7.55 -6.39 -10.53
CA GLU A 167 -7.05 -7.71 -10.88
C GLU A 167 -5.53 -7.68 -10.83
N VAL A 168 -4.94 -8.51 -9.97
CA VAL A 168 -3.48 -8.61 -9.81
C VAL A 168 -2.97 -9.75 -10.69
N LEU A 169 -2.06 -9.44 -11.60
CA LEU A 169 -1.58 -10.34 -12.64
C LEU A 169 -0.06 -10.36 -12.69
N SER A 170 0.49 -11.46 -13.19
CA SER A 170 1.92 -11.52 -13.47
C SER A 170 2.24 -10.82 -14.79
N SER A 171 3.31 -10.02 -14.78
CA SER A 171 3.90 -9.47 -16.00
C SER A 171 4.78 -10.50 -16.74
N LEU A 172 5.11 -11.61 -16.06
CA LEU A 172 6.02 -12.64 -16.57
C LEU A 172 5.28 -13.87 -17.13
N ASN A 173 4.18 -14.27 -16.46
CA ASN A 173 3.43 -15.48 -16.79
C ASN A 173 1.98 -15.11 -17.11
N PRO A 174 1.47 -15.49 -18.33
CA PRO A 174 0.08 -15.19 -18.70
C PRO A 174 -0.90 -16.19 -18.07
N VAL A 175 -1.05 -16.13 -16.75
CA VAL A 175 -1.99 -16.96 -15.98
C VAL A 175 -3.06 -16.10 -15.34
N PRO A 176 -4.26 -16.63 -15.06
CA PRO A 176 -5.29 -15.86 -14.35
C PRO A 176 -4.76 -15.31 -13.03
N GLY A 177 -5.10 -14.07 -12.72
CA GLY A 177 -4.65 -13.38 -11.52
C GLY A 177 -5.61 -13.55 -10.33
N THR A 178 -5.49 -12.63 -9.37
CA THR A 178 -6.40 -12.55 -8.22
C THR A 178 -7.29 -11.32 -8.38
N ILE A 179 -8.61 -11.49 -8.27
CA ILE A 179 -9.57 -10.39 -8.33
C ILE A 179 -9.82 -9.85 -6.92
N VAL A 180 -9.65 -8.53 -6.75
CA VAL A 180 -9.93 -7.83 -5.48
C VAL A 180 -11.21 -7.00 -5.67
N LYS A 181 -12.24 -7.30 -4.88
CA LYS A 181 -13.57 -6.66 -5.03
C LYS A 181 -14.33 -6.62 -3.70
N GLU A 182 -15.50 -5.99 -3.68
CA GLU A 182 -16.30 -5.82 -2.46
C GLU A 182 -16.78 -7.15 -1.86
N LYS A 183 -17.30 -8.04 -2.71
CA LYS A 183 -17.88 -9.32 -2.27
C LYS A 183 -17.34 -10.47 -3.12
N VAL A 184 -16.98 -11.55 -2.47
CA VAL A 184 -16.53 -12.79 -3.13
C VAL A 184 -17.61 -13.87 -3.03
N LYS A 185 -17.67 -14.73 -4.03
CA LYS A 185 -18.72 -15.77 -4.15
C LYS A 185 -18.47 -17.01 -3.28
N MET A 186 -17.28 -17.17 -2.74
CA MET A 186 -16.90 -18.40 -2.03
C MET A 186 -17.45 -18.45 -0.61
N GLU A 187 -17.75 -19.64 -0.15
CA GLU A 187 -18.09 -19.94 1.25
C GLU A 187 -17.01 -19.43 2.19
N LYS A 188 -17.46 -18.95 3.36
CA LYS A 188 -16.57 -18.33 4.35
C LYS A 188 -15.50 -19.30 4.86
N MET A 189 -14.33 -19.24 4.27
CA MET A 189 -13.14 -19.79 4.92
C MET A 189 -12.79 -18.91 6.12
N LEU A 190 -12.65 -19.52 7.28
CA LEU A 190 -12.33 -18.83 8.54
C LEU A 190 -10.98 -18.09 8.46
N ILE A 191 -10.03 -18.63 7.70
CA ILE A 191 -8.71 -18.03 7.51
C ILE A 191 -8.39 -18.09 6.01
N ARG A 192 -8.25 -16.93 5.36
CA ARG A 192 -7.92 -16.83 3.93
C ARG A 192 -6.44 -16.69 3.66
N GLY A 193 -5.71 -16.14 4.62
CA GLY A 193 -4.27 -15.95 4.43
C GLY A 193 -3.53 -15.70 5.72
N VAL A 194 -2.22 -15.89 5.66
CA VAL A 194 -1.30 -15.62 6.78
C VAL A 194 -0.13 -14.83 6.21
N THR A 195 0.20 -13.74 6.85
CA THR A 195 1.35 -12.92 6.47
C THR A 195 2.27 -12.73 7.67
N LYS A 196 3.53 -12.43 7.41
CA LYS A 196 4.55 -12.24 8.44
C LYS A 196 5.26 -10.92 8.24
N ASP A 197 5.26 -10.09 9.27
CA ASP A 197 6.11 -8.91 9.32
C ASP A 197 7.24 -9.17 10.32
N THR A 198 8.47 -9.00 9.89
CA THR A 198 9.67 -9.22 10.73
C THR A 198 10.30 -7.91 11.20
N ASP A 199 9.78 -6.77 10.72
CA ASP A 199 10.32 -5.45 11.04
C ASP A 199 9.35 -4.67 11.95
N VAL A 200 8.87 -5.36 13.01
CA VAL A 200 7.94 -4.78 13.96
C VAL A 200 8.48 -4.90 15.39
N ALA A 201 8.21 -3.89 16.18
CA ALA A 201 8.43 -3.90 17.63
C ALA A 201 7.08 -3.78 18.33
N LEU A 202 6.82 -4.64 19.28
CA LEU A 202 5.62 -4.60 20.10
C LEU A 202 5.98 -3.92 21.44
N ILE A 203 5.34 -2.79 21.71
CA ILE A 203 5.59 -1.99 22.91
C ILE A 203 4.40 -2.11 23.86
N SER A 204 4.64 -2.57 25.08
CA SER A 204 3.64 -2.66 26.15
C SER A 204 3.87 -1.58 27.20
N VAL A 205 2.89 -0.74 27.41
CA VAL A 205 2.93 0.24 28.51
C VAL A 205 1.90 -0.21 29.54
N VAL A 206 2.40 -0.60 30.72
CA VAL A 206 1.58 -1.16 31.81
C VAL A 206 1.39 -0.11 32.92
N GLY A 207 0.28 -0.20 33.62
CA GLY A 207 0.01 0.68 34.77
C GLY A 207 -0.39 2.09 34.40
N LEU A 208 -0.93 2.30 33.20
CA LEU A 208 -1.47 3.60 32.84
C LEU A 208 -2.78 3.85 33.60
N GLU A 209 -2.85 5.00 34.24
CA GLU A 209 -4.09 5.46 34.85
C GLU A 209 -5.10 5.83 33.76
N ASP A 210 -6.37 5.51 33.97
CA ASP A 210 -7.45 5.82 33.02
C ASP A 210 -7.88 7.28 33.19
N ILE A 211 -6.96 8.19 32.83
CA ILE A 211 -7.17 9.64 32.89
C ILE A 211 -7.08 10.19 31.46
N PRO A 212 -8.02 11.07 31.07
CA PRO A 212 -7.97 11.67 29.74
C PRO A 212 -6.62 12.35 29.44
N GLY A 213 -6.05 12.04 28.31
CA GLY A 213 -4.78 12.63 27.85
C GLY A 213 -3.53 11.81 28.11
N VAL A 214 -3.55 10.79 29.00
CA VAL A 214 -2.38 9.96 29.28
C VAL A 214 -1.93 9.19 28.03
N VAL A 215 -2.88 8.59 27.34
CA VAL A 215 -2.62 7.88 26.08
C VAL A 215 -2.01 8.82 25.03
N PHE A 216 -2.53 10.05 24.94
CA PHE A 216 -2.00 11.07 24.05
C PHE A 216 -0.56 11.42 24.36
N LYS A 217 -0.20 11.53 25.66
CA LYS A 217 1.18 11.82 26.10
C LYS A 217 2.15 10.70 25.67
N VAL A 218 1.73 9.43 25.78
CA VAL A 218 2.53 8.29 25.36
C VAL A 218 2.77 8.36 23.84
N PHE A 219 1.69 8.54 23.06
CA PHE A 219 1.79 8.61 21.60
C PHE A 219 2.60 9.82 21.13
N SER A 220 2.46 10.97 21.80
CA SER A 220 3.26 12.17 21.49
C SER A 220 4.75 11.92 21.65
N LYS A 221 5.14 11.26 22.74
CA LYS A 221 6.54 10.92 22.98
C LYS A 221 7.07 9.90 21.98
N LEU A 222 6.27 8.90 21.63
CA LEU A 222 6.64 7.91 20.60
C LEU A 222 6.80 8.56 19.23
N SER A 223 5.88 9.46 18.86
CA SER A 223 5.94 10.15 17.56
C SER A 223 7.15 11.07 17.42
N GLN A 224 7.60 11.67 18.53
CA GLN A 224 8.82 12.51 18.54
C GLN A 224 10.09 11.72 18.20
N LYS A 225 10.06 10.41 18.40
CA LYS A 225 11.20 9.54 18.13
C LYS A 225 11.15 8.82 16.77
N UNK A 226 10.30 9.35 15.99
CA UNK A 226 10.16 8.90 14.65
C UNK A 226 9.59 7.53 14.46
N UNK A 227 8.90 7.38 15.36
CA UNK A 227 8.33 6.16 15.19
C UNK A 227 7.10 6.33 14.35
N UNK A 228 7.09 5.95 13.44
CA UNK A 228 6.02 5.87 12.64
C UNK A 228 5.10 4.98 13.29
N UNK A 229 4.52 5.42 13.91
CA UNK A 229 3.58 4.74 14.60
C UNK A 229 2.42 4.51 13.75
N UNK A 230 2.32 3.66 13.45
CA UNK A 230 1.23 3.27 12.78
C UNK A 230 0.30 2.89 13.80
N UNK A 231 -0.26 3.55 14.05
CA UNK A 231 -1.16 3.38 14.99
C UNK A 231 -2.24 2.66 14.42
N UNK A 232 -2.22 1.82 14.59
CA UNK A 232 -3.25 1.06 14.21
C UNK A 232 -4.14 1.04 15.32
N UNK A 233 -4.65 1.73 15.27
CA UNK A 233 -5.54 1.82 16.24
C UNK A 233 -6.57 0.85 16.04
N UNK A 234 -6.38 0.03 16.36
CA UNK A 234 -7.39 -0.93 16.33
C UNK A 234 -8.30 -0.65 17.48
N UNK A 235 -9.09 -0.29 17.17
CA UNK A 235 -10.11 0.05 18.10
C UNK A 235 -10.66 -1.12 18.82
N UNK A 236 -10.79 -1.65 19.15
CA UNK A 236 -11.39 -2.54 19.99
C UNK A 236 -10.49 -3.42 20.85
N UNK A 237 -9.80 -3.61 20.91
CA UNK A 237 -8.96 -4.26 21.81
C UNK A 237 -7.61 -3.62 21.77
N UNK A 238 -7.47 -2.88 22.23
CA UNK A 238 -6.40 -2.09 22.24
C UNK A 238 -5.11 -2.71 21.96
N UNK A 239 -5.06 -3.19 21.11
CA UNK A 239 -3.83 -3.57 20.69
C UNK A 239 -3.32 -2.52 19.89
N UNK A 240 -2.87 -1.94 20.27
CA UNK A 240 -2.27 -1.04 19.66
C UNK A 240 -1.08 -1.60 19.17
N TYR A 241 -0.97 -1.92 18.08
CA TYR A 241 0.21 -2.32 17.33
C TYR A 241 0.90 -1.06 16.81
N LEU A 242 2.07 -0.83 17.27
CA LEU A 242 2.90 0.27 16.79
C LEU A 242 3.99 -0.29 15.87
N ARG A 243 3.93 0.06 14.60
CA ARG A 243 4.98 -0.24 13.64
C ARG A 243 6.05 0.86 13.76
N CYS A 244 7.22 0.52 14.30
CA CYS A 244 8.39 1.41 14.32
C CYS A 244 9.26 1.14 13.11
N SER A 245 9.44 2.15 12.25
CA SER A 245 10.41 2.08 11.16
C SER A 245 11.81 2.37 11.68
N GLN A 246 12.74 1.56 11.27
CA GLN A 246 14.21 1.68 11.25
C GLN A 246 14.85 2.69 12.23
N ASN A 247 15.48 2.23 13.22
CA ASN A 247 16.53 2.84 14.09
C ASN A 247 16.40 2.52 15.59
N PHE A 248 15.79 1.39 15.94
CA PHE A 248 15.93 0.86 17.31
C PHE A 248 17.02 -0.22 17.34
N PRO A 249 17.84 -0.28 18.41
CA PRO A 249 18.77 -1.40 18.56
C PRO A 249 17.99 -2.73 18.59
N ARG A 250 18.47 -3.70 17.84
CA ARG A 250 17.78 -4.98 17.54
C ARG A 250 17.47 -5.87 18.76
N ASN A 251 17.74 -5.41 19.99
CA ASN A 251 17.65 -6.23 21.21
C ASN A 251 16.56 -5.84 22.19
N ILE A 252 15.61 -4.98 21.79
CA ILE A 252 14.54 -4.57 22.72
C ILE A 252 13.19 -5.08 22.19
N LEU A 253 12.67 -6.12 22.83
CA LEU A 253 11.28 -6.53 22.69
C LEU A 253 10.45 -5.67 23.65
N MET A 254 9.65 -4.79 23.06
CA MET A 254 8.79 -3.90 23.83
C MET A 254 7.33 -4.10 23.40
N TRP A 255 6.46 -4.47 24.35
CA TRP A 255 5.04 -4.77 24.14
C TRP A 255 4.16 -3.63 24.64
N ILE A 256 3.20 -3.14 23.82
CA ILE A 256 2.17 -2.22 24.33
C ILE A 256 0.82 -2.93 24.38
N LEU A 257 0.35 -3.21 25.56
CA LEU A 257 -0.99 -3.72 25.83
C LEU A 257 -1.74 -2.66 26.65
N PHE A 258 -2.86 -2.21 26.15
CA PHE A 258 -3.76 -1.33 26.88
C PHE A 258 -4.86 -2.18 27.52
N PHE A 259 -4.94 -2.16 28.84
CA PHE A 259 -6.05 -2.77 29.59
C PHE A 259 -6.97 -1.67 30.08
N SER A 260 -8.26 -1.79 29.76
CA SER A 260 -9.31 -1.01 30.43
C SER A 260 -9.74 -1.74 31.68
N PRO A 261 -9.87 -1.08 32.83
CA PRO A 261 -10.24 -1.75 34.09
C PRO A 261 -11.67 -2.31 34.14
N SER A 262 -12.50 -2.03 33.15
CA SER A 262 -13.93 -2.40 33.20
C SER A 262 -14.25 -3.82 32.74
N ALA A 263 -13.25 -4.59 32.28
CA ALA A 263 -13.46 -5.99 31.89
C ALA A 263 -12.69 -6.93 32.82
N GLY A 264 -13.36 -7.33 33.87
CA GLY A 264 -12.79 -8.26 34.85
C GLY A 264 -12.55 -9.66 34.32
N THR A 265 -11.46 -9.88 33.65
CA THR A 265 -10.75 -11.17 33.55
C THR A 265 -9.43 -10.95 32.82
N ALA A 266 -8.35 -10.89 33.59
CA ALA A 266 -7.02 -10.91 33.05
C ALA A 266 -6.65 -12.34 32.62
N ARG A 267 -6.61 -12.62 31.32
CA ARG A 267 -5.96 -13.83 30.84
C ARG A 267 -4.45 -13.54 30.71
N LYS A 268 -3.68 -14.20 31.55
CA LYS A 268 -2.21 -14.22 31.46
C LYS A 268 -1.82 -14.86 30.13
N ILE A 269 -1.27 -14.07 29.22
CA ILE A 269 -0.61 -14.62 28.04
C ILE A 269 0.84 -14.81 28.42
N LEU A 270 1.26 -16.06 28.58
CA LEU A 270 2.64 -16.44 28.83
C LEU A 270 3.48 -16.15 27.56
N PRO A 271 4.64 -15.52 27.71
CA PRO A 271 5.55 -15.36 26.56
C PRO A 271 6.11 -16.72 26.15
N LEU A 272 5.94 -17.08 24.89
CA LEU A 272 6.61 -18.23 24.31
C LEU A 272 8.08 -17.86 24.02
N PRO A 273 9.05 -18.59 24.57
CA PRO A 273 10.45 -18.32 24.26
C PRO A 273 10.77 -18.78 22.82
N PHE A 274 11.19 -17.86 21.98
CA PHE A 274 11.76 -18.23 20.68
C PHE A 274 13.21 -18.71 20.89
N PRO A 275 13.61 -19.79 20.25
CA PRO A 275 14.99 -20.26 20.35
C PRO A 275 15.95 -19.23 19.73
N ARG A 276 17.02 -18.94 20.42
CA ARG A 276 18.12 -18.10 19.91
C ARG A 276 18.77 -18.83 18.73
N GLN A 277 18.70 -18.23 17.55
CA GLN A 277 19.55 -18.66 16.46
C GLN A 277 20.97 -18.16 16.74
N THR A 278 21.83 -19.06 17.14
CA THR A 278 23.27 -18.79 17.17
C THR A 278 23.78 -18.84 15.72
N ALA A 279 24.15 -17.69 15.19
CA ALA A 279 24.83 -17.62 13.91
C ALA A 279 26.25 -18.18 14.08
N PRO A 280 26.73 -19.04 13.19
CA PRO A 280 28.14 -19.44 13.23
C PRO A 280 29.00 -18.25 12.79
N LEU A 281 30.04 -18.00 13.53
CA LEU A 281 31.12 -17.08 13.17
C LEU A 281 32.02 -17.72 12.10
N PRO A 282 32.73 -16.91 11.27
CA PRO A 282 33.46 -17.37 10.09
C PRO A 282 34.60 -18.33 10.37
#